data_97a3050ddfd9cc16780b29c1ba367414
#
_entry.id   97a3050ddfd9cc16780b29c1ba367414
#
_cell.length_a   1.000
_cell.length_b   1.000
_cell.length_c   1.000
_cell.angle_alpha   90.00
_cell.angle_beta   90.00
_cell.angle_gamma   90.00
#
_symmetry.space_group_name_H-M   'P 1'
#
loop_
_entity.id
_entity.type
_entity.pdbx_description
1 polymer ?
#
loop_
_entity_poly.entity_id
_entity_poly.type
_entity_poly.pdbx_seq_one_letter_code
_entity_poly.pdbx_strand_id
1 'polypeptide(L)'
;AYEDLLGWMEECEARLASYKVLSVFTEKLMEQTEQLHDVTEEIVKRQGDVDNVISIGNELMKHITNEESLSLKDKLDSLQRKYNDLASKAADLLKNAQDMLPLVQNFHQSHNRISEWMTGAEGIIQSLDTLSLEEQEAEVNRLEGDIQEHRPLLDGINLTGPRLCQLSPGDGARAIEDLVSRDNKRFDSICELVRRRAEMIALARQKSGEVLGDINELLNWFREVEQTIREA
;
A
#
# COMPACT_ATOMS: atom_id res chain seq x y z
N ALA A 1 6.08 -42.56 19.17
CA ALA A 1 4.87 -41.75 18.89
C ALA A 1 4.86 -40.44 19.67
N TYR A 2 4.91 -40.47 21.04
CA TYR A 2 4.88 -39.22 21.85
C TYR A 2 6.07 -38.30 21.54
N GLU A 3 7.30 -38.83 21.55
CA GLU A 3 8.52 -38.07 21.26
C GLU A 3 8.54 -37.58 19.79
N ASP A 4 7.99 -38.35 18.86
CA ASP A 4 7.89 -37.99 17.46
C ASP A 4 6.94 -36.79 17.27
N LEU A 5 5.82 -36.77 18.00
CA LEU A 5 4.89 -35.64 18.00
C LEU A 5 5.51 -34.39 18.60
N LEU A 6 6.25 -34.50 19.71
CA LEU A 6 6.95 -33.35 20.30
C LEU A 6 8.00 -32.78 19.34
N GLY A 7 8.80 -33.64 18.71
CA GLY A 7 9.78 -33.22 17.71
C GLY A 7 9.14 -32.51 16.51
N TRP A 8 8.03 -33.05 16.00
CA TRP A 8 7.27 -32.44 14.94
C TRP A 8 6.67 -31.07 15.33
N MET A 9 6.14 -30.94 16.56
CA MET A 9 5.64 -29.67 17.09
C MET A 9 6.74 -28.62 17.16
N GLU A 10 7.95 -28.98 17.60
CA GLU A 10 9.11 -28.11 17.67
C GLU A 10 9.52 -27.62 16.24
N GLU A 11 9.51 -28.50 15.25
CA GLU A 11 9.77 -28.18 13.86
C GLU A 11 8.72 -27.20 13.31
N CYS A 12 7.44 -27.43 13.62
CA CYS A 12 6.36 -26.53 13.23
C CYS A 12 6.50 -25.14 13.89
N GLU A 13 6.84 -25.10 15.18
CA GLU A 13 7.08 -23.81 15.87
C GLU A 13 8.25 -23.05 15.25
N ALA A 14 9.33 -23.72 14.89
CA ALA A 14 10.47 -23.12 14.21
C ALA A 14 10.08 -22.58 12.82
N ARG A 15 9.27 -23.31 12.08
CA ARG A 15 8.72 -22.84 10.79
C ARG A 15 7.83 -21.60 10.97
N LEU A 16 6.95 -21.59 11.97
CA LEU A 16 6.04 -20.48 12.25
C LEU A 16 6.78 -19.23 12.72
N ALA A 17 7.92 -19.36 13.37
CA ALA A 17 8.73 -18.24 13.84
C ALA A 17 9.19 -17.31 12.68
N SER A 18 9.38 -17.85 11.48
CA SER A 18 9.77 -17.10 10.29
C SER A 18 8.66 -16.17 9.76
N TYR A 19 7.42 -16.37 10.19
CA TYR A 19 6.25 -15.56 9.79
C TYR A 19 5.83 -14.53 10.83
N LYS A 20 6.64 -14.27 11.83
CA LYS A 20 6.37 -13.27 12.86
C LYS A 20 6.25 -11.87 12.28
N VAL A 21 7.08 -11.56 11.28
CA VAL A 21 7.00 -10.33 10.49
C VAL A 21 6.71 -10.70 9.03
N LEU A 22 5.54 -10.28 8.54
CA LEU A 22 5.09 -10.56 7.18
C LEU A 22 5.61 -9.50 6.22
N SER A 23 5.76 -9.89 4.94
CA SER A 23 6.21 -8.98 3.88
C SER A 23 5.17 -7.92 3.54
N VAL A 24 5.63 -6.72 3.21
CA VAL A 24 4.82 -5.63 2.65
C VAL A 24 4.78 -5.65 1.11
N PHE A 25 5.38 -6.63 0.48
CA PHE A 25 5.36 -6.84 -0.97
C PHE A 25 4.36 -7.93 -1.33
N THR A 26 3.50 -7.64 -2.30
CA THR A 26 2.35 -8.49 -2.66
C THR A 26 2.74 -9.94 -2.95
N GLU A 27 3.69 -10.16 -3.85
CA GLU A 27 4.10 -11.52 -4.26
C GLU A 27 4.68 -12.32 -3.10
N LYS A 28 5.53 -11.69 -2.30
CA LYS A 28 6.14 -12.34 -1.14
C LYS A 28 5.10 -12.65 -0.06
N LEU A 29 4.15 -11.75 0.17
CA LEU A 29 3.08 -11.97 1.14
C LEU A 29 2.12 -13.07 0.67
N MET A 30 1.82 -13.16 -0.62
CA MET A 30 1.05 -14.26 -1.20
C MET A 30 1.73 -15.61 -0.96
N GLU A 31 3.04 -15.69 -1.23
CA GLU A 31 3.84 -16.88 -0.96
C GLU A 31 3.82 -17.27 0.52
N GLN A 32 4.01 -16.30 1.42
CA GLN A 32 3.96 -16.52 2.87
C GLN A 32 2.57 -16.99 3.33
N THR A 33 1.51 -16.43 2.77
CA THR A 33 0.13 -16.83 3.08
C THR A 33 -0.14 -18.26 2.65
N GLU A 34 0.33 -18.68 1.49
CA GLU A 34 0.20 -20.05 0.99
C GLU A 34 0.99 -21.03 1.90
N GLN A 35 2.21 -20.70 2.24
CA GLN A 35 3.03 -21.51 3.15
C GLN A 35 2.40 -21.63 4.53
N LEU A 36 1.83 -20.56 5.08
CA LEU A 36 1.09 -20.59 6.35
C LEU A 36 -0.16 -21.46 6.27
N HIS A 37 -0.87 -21.41 5.15
CA HIS A 37 -2.03 -22.28 4.90
C HIS A 37 -1.60 -23.74 4.92
N ASP A 38 -0.52 -24.11 4.25
CA ASP A 38 0.00 -25.49 4.19
C ASP A 38 0.41 -26.00 5.59
N VAL A 39 1.12 -25.18 6.36
CA VAL A 39 1.49 -25.54 7.74
C VAL A 39 0.26 -25.71 8.63
N THR A 40 -0.70 -24.81 8.52
CA THR A 40 -1.95 -24.88 9.30
C THR A 40 -2.73 -26.15 8.96
N GLU A 41 -2.83 -26.49 7.68
CA GLU A 41 -3.50 -27.72 7.23
C GLU A 41 -2.77 -28.98 7.73
N GLU A 42 -1.45 -29.00 7.66
CA GLU A 42 -0.61 -30.09 8.23
C GLU A 42 -0.89 -30.28 9.72
N ILE A 43 -0.94 -29.19 10.50
CA ILE A 43 -1.24 -29.23 11.94
C ILE A 43 -2.64 -29.78 12.19
N VAL A 44 -3.65 -29.35 11.46
CA VAL A 44 -5.03 -29.85 11.59
C VAL A 44 -5.10 -31.35 11.30
N LYS A 45 -4.41 -31.83 10.27
CA LYS A 45 -4.35 -33.29 9.94
C LYS A 45 -3.73 -34.13 11.00
N ARG A 46 -2.87 -33.57 11.85
CA ARG A 46 -2.21 -34.28 12.95
C ARG A 46 -3.05 -34.38 14.23
N GLN A 47 -4.24 -33.78 14.28
CA GLN A 47 -5.16 -33.85 15.43
C GLN A 47 -5.44 -35.31 15.83
N GLY A 48 -5.69 -36.16 14.84
CA GLY A 48 -5.96 -37.57 15.06
C GLY A 48 -4.78 -38.35 15.75
N ASP A 49 -3.55 -38.01 15.37
CA ASP A 49 -2.35 -38.60 15.98
C ASP A 49 -2.21 -38.19 17.45
N VAL A 50 -2.47 -36.94 17.77
CA VAL A 50 -2.48 -36.39 19.13
C VAL A 50 -3.56 -37.07 19.97
N ASP A 51 -4.78 -37.15 19.46
CA ASP A 51 -5.91 -37.82 20.13
C ASP A 51 -5.63 -39.29 20.40
N ASN A 52 -4.99 -39.99 19.46
CA ASN A 52 -4.63 -41.37 19.59
C ASN A 52 -3.58 -41.61 20.70
N VAL A 53 -2.54 -40.77 20.75
CA VAL A 53 -1.51 -40.84 21.81
C VAL A 53 -2.13 -40.59 23.19
N ILE A 54 -3.03 -39.61 23.30
CA ILE A 54 -3.73 -39.30 24.55
C ILE A 54 -4.63 -40.47 24.96
N SER A 55 -5.36 -41.05 24.04
CA SER A 55 -6.24 -42.20 24.28
C SER A 55 -5.44 -43.43 24.81
N ILE A 56 -4.34 -43.75 24.13
CA ILE A 56 -3.44 -44.86 24.55
C ILE A 56 -2.83 -44.56 25.92
N GLY A 57 -2.40 -43.33 26.18
CA GLY A 57 -1.87 -42.93 27.48
C GLY A 57 -2.90 -43.04 28.60
N ASN A 58 -4.13 -42.66 28.35
CA ASN A 58 -5.23 -42.79 29.32
C ASN A 58 -5.54 -44.26 29.66
N GLU A 59 -5.49 -45.14 28.65
CA GLU A 59 -5.63 -46.58 28.91
C GLU A 59 -4.46 -47.14 29.73
N LEU A 60 -3.23 -46.72 29.40
CA LEU A 60 -2.03 -47.14 30.13
C LEU A 60 -2.08 -46.72 31.60
N MET A 61 -2.60 -45.56 31.93
CA MET A 61 -2.73 -45.05 33.31
C MET A 61 -3.56 -45.98 34.22
N LYS A 62 -4.43 -46.79 33.64
CA LYS A 62 -5.23 -47.78 34.40
C LYS A 62 -4.41 -48.99 34.90
N HIS A 63 -3.23 -49.20 34.36
CA HIS A 63 -2.40 -50.38 34.58
C HIS A 63 -1.05 -50.12 35.26
N ILE A 64 -0.80 -48.86 35.66
CA ILE A 64 0.46 -48.43 36.27
C ILE A 64 0.24 -47.89 37.69
N THR A 65 1.33 -47.62 38.41
CA THR A 65 1.27 -47.05 39.76
C THR A 65 0.68 -45.64 39.77
N ASN A 66 0.19 -45.16 40.91
CA ASN A 66 -0.36 -43.81 41.04
C ASN A 66 0.66 -42.70 40.70
N GLU A 67 1.93 -42.89 41.09
CA GLU A 67 3.00 -41.96 40.84
C GLU A 67 3.31 -41.87 39.33
N GLU A 68 3.45 -43.01 38.67
CA GLU A 68 3.66 -43.09 37.21
C GLU A 68 2.45 -42.55 36.44
N SER A 69 1.23 -42.83 36.95
CA SER A 69 -0.01 -42.29 36.36
C SER A 69 -0.08 -40.76 36.40
N LEU A 70 0.32 -40.14 37.53
CA LEU A 70 0.41 -38.68 37.64
C LEU A 70 1.44 -38.09 36.67
N SER A 71 2.63 -38.70 36.59
CA SER A 71 3.67 -38.27 35.66
C SER A 71 3.22 -38.40 34.21
N LEU A 72 2.55 -39.49 33.85
CA LEU A 72 2.00 -39.66 32.49
C LEU A 72 0.90 -38.70 32.19
N LYS A 73 0.00 -38.43 33.16
CA LYS A 73 -1.06 -37.41 33.00
C LYS A 73 -0.48 -36.05 32.73
N ASP A 74 0.55 -35.62 33.45
CA ASP A 74 1.21 -34.32 33.22
C ASP A 74 1.80 -34.20 31.81
N LYS A 75 2.41 -35.31 31.31
CA LYS A 75 2.93 -35.36 29.93
C LYS A 75 1.81 -35.28 28.90
N LEU A 76 0.69 -35.94 29.07
CA LEU A 76 -0.45 -35.90 28.15
C LEU A 76 -1.13 -34.54 28.16
N ASP A 77 -1.29 -33.92 29.33
CA ASP A 77 -1.85 -32.57 29.46
C ASP A 77 -0.92 -31.52 28.81
N SER A 78 0.39 -31.70 28.96
CA SER A 78 1.39 -30.86 28.31
C SER A 78 1.36 -31.03 26.79
N LEU A 79 1.24 -32.24 26.28
CA LEU A 79 1.11 -32.52 24.85
C LEU A 79 -0.11 -31.82 24.25
N GLN A 80 -1.28 -31.96 24.91
CA GLN A 80 -2.52 -31.35 24.47
C GLN A 80 -2.41 -29.79 24.43
N ARG A 81 -1.83 -29.20 25.48
CA ARG A 81 -1.64 -27.72 25.53
C ARG A 81 -0.70 -27.25 24.44
N LYS A 82 0.44 -27.91 24.24
CA LYS A 82 1.40 -27.59 23.20
C LYS A 82 0.78 -27.69 21.81
N TYR A 83 -0.02 -28.70 21.55
CA TYR A 83 -0.73 -28.86 20.29
C TYR A 83 -1.77 -27.75 20.09
N ASN A 84 -2.59 -27.45 21.08
CA ASN A 84 -3.60 -26.41 21.03
C ASN A 84 -2.97 -25.03 20.81
N ASP A 85 -1.87 -24.74 21.51
CA ASP A 85 -1.12 -23.48 21.34
C ASP A 85 -0.51 -23.37 19.94
N LEU A 86 0.05 -24.46 19.42
CA LEU A 86 0.60 -24.51 18.06
C LEU A 86 -0.48 -24.27 17.01
N ALA A 87 -1.61 -24.96 17.13
CA ALA A 87 -2.74 -24.84 16.21
C ALA A 87 -3.33 -23.40 16.23
N SER A 88 -3.49 -22.83 17.42
CA SER A 88 -3.97 -21.46 17.60
C SER A 88 -3.00 -20.45 17.00
N LYS A 89 -1.71 -20.59 17.24
CA LYS A 89 -0.67 -19.71 16.70
C LYS A 89 -0.63 -19.76 15.17
N ALA A 90 -0.70 -20.95 14.59
CA ALA A 90 -0.74 -21.10 13.13
C ALA A 90 -1.99 -20.44 12.53
N ALA A 91 -3.16 -20.65 13.12
CA ALA A 91 -4.41 -20.06 12.69
C ALA A 91 -4.38 -18.52 12.77
N ASP A 92 -3.83 -17.97 13.86
CA ASP A 92 -3.70 -16.52 14.04
C ASP A 92 -2.74 -15.89 13.02
N LEU A 93 -1.60 -16.53 12.77
CA LEU A 93 -0.64 -16.06 11.76
C LEU A 93 -1.24 -16.11 10.34
N LEU A 94 -1.95 -17.17 10.01
CA LEU A 94 -2.63 -17.30 8.73
C LEU A 94 -3.69 -16.21 8.55
N LYS A 95 -4.50 -15.98 9.59
CA LYS A 95 -5.51 -14.91 9.58
C LYS A 95 -4.88 -13.54 9.40
N ASN A 96 -3.80 -13.26 10.13
CA ASN A 96 -3.08 -12.00 9.99
C ASN A 96 -2.55 -11.79 8.57
N ALA A 97 -1.99 -12.83 7.95
CA ALA A 97 -1.53 -12.77 6.57
C ALA A 97 -2.68 -12.53 5.58
N GLN A 98 -3.80 -13.23 5.75
CA GLN A 98 -5.00 -13.06 4.93
C GLN A 98 -5.62 -11.67 5.08
N ASP A 99 -5.64 -11.11 6.29
CA ASP A 99 -6.15 -9.77 6.56
C ASP A 99 -5.21 -8.67 6.02
N MET A 100 -3.91 -8.91 6.05
CA MET A 100 -2.90 -7.97 5.56
C MET A 100 -2.82 -7.92 4.03
N LEU A 101 -3.07 -9.03 3.35
CA LEU A 101 -2.92 -9.13 1.89
C LEU A 101 -3.73 -8.10 1.11
N PRO A 102 -5.03 -7.86 1.37
CA PRO A 102 -5.79 -6.82 0.69
C PRO A 102 -5.23 -5.42 0.90
N LEU A 103 -4.69 -5.13 2.09
CA LEU A 103 -4.08 -3.83 2.41
C LEU A 103 -2.81 -3.59 1.59
N VAL A 104 -1.96 -4.61 1.50
CA VAL A 104 -0.73 -4.56 0.69
C VAL A 104 -1.05 -4.42 -0.79
N GLN A 105 -2.00 -5.20 -1.30
CA GLN A 105 -2.43 -5.13 -2.70
C GLN A 105 -3.01 -3.75 -3.04
N ASN A 106 -3.89 -3.22 -2.20
CA ASN A 106 -4.49 -1.91 -2.40
C ASN A 106 -3.45 -0.78 -2.35
N PHE A 107 -2.51 -0.85 -1.41
CA PHE A 107 -1.42 0.12 -1.31
C PHE A 107 -0.59 0.17 -2.59
N HIS A 108 -0.09 -0.96 -3.06
CA HIS A 108 0.74 -1.03 -4.26
C HIS A 108 -0.04 -0.70 -5.54
N GLN A 109 -1.29 -1.09 -5.63
CA GLN A 109 -2.14 -0.72 -6.75
C GLN A 109 -2.35 0.79 -6.82
N SER A 110 -2.63 1.43 -5.69
CA SER A 110 -2.79 2.89 -5.61
C SER A 110 -1.49 3.62 -5.91
N HIS A 111 -0.37 3.13 -5.36
CA HIS A 111 0.97 3.64 -5.66
C HIS A 111 1.30 3.56 -7.16
N ASN A 112 1.08 2.43 -7.79
CA ASN A 112 1.35 2.23 -9.21
C ASN A 112 0.49 3.17 -10.08
N ARG A 113 -0.79 3.29 -9.77
CA ARG A 113 -1.71 4.18 -10.51
C ARG A 113 -1.30 5.65 -10.39
N ILE A 114 -1.00 6.11 -9.18
CA ILE A 114 -0.58 7.50 -8.99
C ILE A 114 0.78 7.79 -9.61
N SER A 115 1.72 6.84 -9.50
CA SER A 115 3.05 6.94 -10.09
C SER A 115 3.00 7.02 -11.62
N GLU A 116 2.17 6.21 -12.25
CA GLU A 116 1.95 6.24 -13.70
C GLU A 116 1.36 7.59 -14.15
N TRP A 117 0.33 8.07 -13.46
CA TRP A 117 -0.23 9.38 -13.73
C TRP A 117 0.79 10.50 -13.54
N MET A 118 1.57 10.49 -12.46
CA MET A 118 2.60 11.50 -12.19
C MET A 118 3.67 11.53 -13.29
N THR A 119 4.07 10.37 -13.80
CA THR A 119 5.01 10.29 -14.93
C THR A 119 4.45 10.97 -16.18
N GLY A 120 3.18 10.70 -16.48
CA GLY A 120 2.49 11.37 -17.59
C GLY A 120 2.36 12.89 -17.40
N ALA A 121 1.98 13.32 -16.21
CA ALA A 121 1.84 14.73 -15.86
C ALA A 121 3.18 15.48 -15.95
N GLU A 122 4.26 14.91 -15.45
CA GLU A 122 5.61 15.47 -15.56
C GLU A 122 6.05 15.61 -17.02
N GLY A 123 5.74 14.63 -17.87
CA GLY A 123 6.00 14.70 -19.31
C GLY A 123 5.25 15.83 -20.00
N ILE A 124 3.98 16.03 -19.67
CA ILE A 124 3.17 17.14 -20.19
C ILE A 124 3.76 18.48 -19.73
N ILE A 125 4.11 18.63 -18.46
CA ILE A 125 4.70 19.86 -17.92
C ILE A 125 6.00 20.21 -18.65
N GLN A 126 6.85 19.24 -18.91
CA GLN A 126 8.12 19.43 -19.65
C GLN A 126 7.89 19.89 -21.10
N SER A 127 6.81 19.47 -21.72
CA SER A 127 6.48 19.80 -23.11
C SER A 127 5.67 21.10 -23.29
N LEU A 128 5.22 21.74 -22.21
CA LEU A 128 4.36 22.93 -22.28
C LEU A 128 4.99 24.09 -23.07
N ASP A 129 6.30 24.29 -22.98
CA ASP A 129 7.00 25.39 -23.66
C ASP A 129 6.98 25.25 -25.19
N THR A 130 6.66 24.08 -25.73
CA THR A 130 6.53 23.85 -27.18
C THR A 130 5.14 24.18 -27.73
N LEU A 131 4.18 24.45 -26.85
CA LEU A 131 2.79 24.69 -27.19
C LEU A 131 2.47 26.17 -27.29
N SER A 132 1.40 26.52 -28.06
CA SER A 132 0.82 27.87 -28.05
C SER A 132 0.24 28.20 -26.67
N LEU A 133 0.02 29.51 -26.41
CA LEU A 133 -0.54 29.94 -25.12
C LEU A 133 -1.92 29.29 -24.83
N GLU A 134 -2.76 29.17 -25.87
CA GLU A 134 -4.08 28.55 -25.77
C GLU A 134 -3.97 27.05 -25.44
N GLU A 135 -3.05 26.34 -26.10
CA GLU A 135 -2.79 24.93 -25.86
C GLU A 135 -2.20 24.70 -24.46
N GLN A 136 -1.29 25.59 -24.01
CA GLN A 136 -0.76 25.54 -22.64
C GLN A 136 -1.87 25.71 -21.60
N GLU A 137 -2.77 26.66 -21.79
CA GLU A 137 -3.90 26.88 -20.89
C GLU A 137 -4.82 25.65 -20.83
N ALA A 138 -5.15 25.06 -21.97
CA ALA A 138 -5.97 23.84 -22.03
C ALA A 138 -5.31 22.67 -21.28
N GLU A 139 -4.01 22.43 -21.47
CA GLU A 139 -3.28 21.38 -20.80
C GLU A 139 -3.15 21.62 -19.28
N VAL A 140 -2.90 22.86 -18.86
CA VAL A 140 -2.83 23.24 -17.44
C VAL A 140 -4.18 23.06 -16.76
N ASN A 141 -5.27 23.49 -17.38
CA ASN A 141 -6.62 23.29 -16.83
C ASN A 141 -6.96 21.80 -16.69
N ARG A 142 -6.54 20.98 -17.66
CA ARG A 142 -6.71 19.51 -17.58
C ARG A 142 -5.89 18.91 -16.44
N LEU A 143 -4.63 19.34 -16.28
CA LEU A 143 -3.77 18.88 -15.18
C LEU A 143 -4.33 19.28 -13.80
N GLU A 144 -4.90 20.47 -13.65
CA GLU A 144 -5.58 20.89 -12.41
C GLU A 144 -6.75 19.96 -12.07
N GLY A 145 -7.57 19.59 -13.06
CA GLY A 145 -8.65 18.61 -12.90
C GLY A 145 -8.12 17.24 -12.51
N ASP A 146 -7.10 16.76 -13.20
CA ASP A 146 -6.45 15.47 -12.94
C ASP A 146 -5.83 15.41 -11.53
N ILE A 147 -5.24 16.49 -11.05
CA ILE A 147 -4.72 16.59 -9.67
C ILE A 147 -5.85 16.35 -8.67
N GLN A 148 -7.02 16.97 -8.87
CA GLN A 148 -8.15 16.77 -7.97
C GLN A 148 -8.68 15.34 -8.00
N GLU A 149 -8.70 14.70 -9.17
CA GLU A 149 -9.12 13.32 -9.32
C GLU A 149 -8.15 12.31 -8.68
N HIS A 150 -6.84 12.62 -8.66
CA HIS A 150 -5.82 11.73 -8.12
C HIS A 150 -5.50 11.98 -6.64
N ARG A 151 -5.96 13.09 -6.07
CA ARG A 151 -5.77 13.39 -4.65
C ARG A 151 -6.32 12.29 -3.71
N PRO A 152 -7.50 11.69 -3.94
CA PRO A 152 -7.99 10.58 -3.13
C PRO A 152 -7.08 9.34 -3.14
N LEU A 153 -6.37 9.07 -4.25
CA LEU A 153 -5.38 7.97 -4.29
C LEU A 153 -4.20 8.25 -3.36
N LEU A 154 -3.70 9.49 -3.36
CA LEU A 154 -2.63 9.91 -2.44
C LEU A 154 -3.09 9.85 -0.98
N ASP A 155 -4.30 10.31 -0.69
CA ASP A 155 -4.89 10.24 0.64
C ASP A 155 -5.01 8.79 1.12
N GLY A 156 -5.40 7.87 0.23
CA GLY A 156 -5.44 6.44 0.50
C GLY A 156 -4.06 5.85 0.82
N ILE A 157 -3.03 6.24 0.07
CA ILE A 157 -1.63 5.86 0.31
C ILE A 157 -1.17 6.38 1.68
N ASN A 158 -1.48 7.61 2.02
CA ASN A 158 -1.13 8.23 3.30
C ASN A 158 -1.88 7.62 4.50
N LEU A 159 -3.04 7.02 4.27
CA LEU A 159 -3.80 6.30 5.29
C LEU A 159 -3.30 4.86 5.45
N THR A 160 -3.09 4.15 4.36
CA THR A 160 -2.73 2.72 4.36
C THR A 160 -1.25 2.49 4.68
N GLY A 161 -0.36 3.37 4.22
CA GLY A 161 1.09 3.26 4.42
C GLY A 161 1.49 3.12 5.89
N PRO A 162 1.11 4.04 6.79
CA PRO A 162 1.42 3.95 8.21
C PRO A 162 0.87 2.67 8.87
N ARG A 163 -0.30 2.21 8.43
CA ARG A 163 -0.89 0.98 8.93
C ARG A 163 -0.06 -0.25 8.56
N LEU A 164 0.45 -0.31 7.33
CA LEU A 164 1.39 -1.36 6.89
C LEU A 164 2.70 -1.31 7.67
N CYS A 165 3.21 -0.11 7.98
CA CYS A 165 4.40 0.07 8.79
C CYS A 165 4.24 -0.51 10.20
N GLN A 166 3.06 -0.37 10.80
CA GLN A 166 2.74 -0.96 12.10
C GLN A 166 2.66 -2.49 12.04
N LEU A 167 2.11 -3.03 10.95
CA LEU A 167 1.94 -4.48 10.76
C LEU A 167 3.25 -5.20 10.40
N SER A 168 4.20 -4.49 9.80
CA SER A 168 5.49 -5.03 9.36
C SER A 168 6.64 -4.09 9.75
N PRO A 169 6.98 -4.02 11.04
CA PRO A 169 8.06 -3.14 11.50
C PRO A 169 9.43 -3.59 10.98
N GLY A 170 10.35 -2.66 10.88
CA GLY A 170 11.71 -2.89 10.40
C GLY A 170 11.90 -2.51 8.93
N ASP A 171 12.55 -3.36 8.14
CA ASP A 171 12.88 -3.07 6.74
C ASP A 171 11.65 -2.84 5.86
N GLY A 172 10.57 -3.60 6.09
CA GLY A 172 9.30 -3.41 5.40
C GLY A 172 8.69 -2.04 5.65
N ALA A 173 8.66 -1.60 6.90
CA ALA A 173 8.18 -0.27 7.28
C ALA A 173 8.99 0.83 6.60
N ARG A 174 10.32 0.73 6.57
CA ARG A 174 11.18 1.70 5.89
C ARG A 174 10.91 1.77 4.39
N ALA A 175 10.74 0.63 3.74
CA ALA A 175 10.40 0.57 2.31
C ALA A 175 9.07 1.28 2.01
N ILE A 176 8.05 1.08 2.83
CA ILE A 176 6.76 1.75 2.70
C ILE A 176 6.88 3.25 2.98
N GLU A 177 7.57 3.66 4.04
CA GLU A 177 7.80 5.07 4.36
C GLU A 177 8.51 5.81 3.22
N ASP A 178 9.50 5.18 2.59
CA ASP A 178 10.22 5.74 1.45
C ASP A 178 9.31 5.94 0.23
N LEU A 179 8.44 4.97 -0.06
CA LEU A 179 7.45 5.08 -1.14
C LEU A 179 6.44 6.20 -0.87
N VAL A 180 5.89 6.25 0.33
CA VAL A 180 4.93 7.30 0.74
C VAL A 180 5.57 8.68 0.67
N SER A 181 6.78 8.84 1.18
CA SER A 181 7.53 10.11 1.15
C SER A 181 7.80 10.56 -0.29
N ARG A 182 8.25 9.65 -1.15
CA ARG A 182 8.50 9.96 -2.58
C ARG A 182 7.23 10.36 -3.31
N ASP A 183 6.13 9.64 -3.10
CA ASP A 183 4.85 9.94 -3.75
C ASP A 183 4.33 11.33 -3.34
N ASN A 184 4.40 11.66 -2.05
CA ASN A 184 3.98 12.97 -1.55
C ASN A 184 4.83 14.11 -2.13
N LYS A 185 6.16 13.97 -2.11
CA LYS A 185 7.08 14.99 -2.65
C LYS A 185 6.86 15.21 -4.15
N ARG A 186 6.68 14.13 -4.89
CA ARG A 186 6.48 14.16 -6.33
C ARG A 186 5.14 14.80 -6.68
N PHE A 187 4.08 14.45 -5.94
CA PHE A 187 2.75 15.05 -6.11
C PHE A 187 2.75 16.55 -5.79
N ASP A 188 3.36 16.94 -4.67
CA ASP A 188 3.48 18.35 -4.28
C ASP A 188 4.28 19.16 -5.32
N SER A 189 5.34 18.58 -5.87
CA SER A 189 6.12 19.19 -6.94
C SER A 189 5.28 19.44 -8.21
N ILE A 190 4.48 18.45 -8.60
CA ILE A 190 3.56 18.59 -9.76
C ILE A 190 2.53 19.70 -9.49
N CYS A 191 1.91 19.72 -8.33
CA CYS A 191 0.95 20.75 -7.94
C CYS A 191 1.57 22.15 -8.02
N GLU A 192 2.78 22.31 -7.51
CA GLU A 192 3.49 23.60 -7.52
C GLU A 192 3.86 24.04 -8.95
N LEU A 193 4.36 23.12 -9.78
CA LEU A 193 4.69 23.42 -11.18
C LEU A 193 3.45 23.82 -11.99
N VAL A 194 2.34 23.12 -11.80
CA VAL A 194 1.06 23.44 -12.47
C VAL A 194 0.55 24.82 -12.00
N ARG A 195 0.59 25.10 -10.71
CA ARG A 195 0.18 26.38 -10.13
C ARG A 195 1.00 27.55 -10.73
N ARG A 196 2.32 27.41 -10.75
CA ARG A 196 3.21 28.44 -11.33
C ARG A 196 2.94 28.65 -12.81
N ARG A 197 2.72 27.59 -13.56
CA ARG A 197 2.41 27.70 -14.99
C ARG A 197 1.06 28.39 -15.21
N ALA A 198 0.05 28.08 -14.43
CA ALA A 198 -1.25 28.74 -14.48
C ALA A 198 -1.14 30.25 -14.23
N GLU A 199 -0.36 30.67 -13.23
CA GLU A 199 -0.09 32.08 -12.94
C GLU A 199 0.64 32.80 -14.10
N MET A 200 1.64 32.15 -14.68
CA MET A 200 2.36 32.69 -15.85
C MET A 200 1.44 32.88 -17.06
N ILE A 201 0.56 31.92 -17.33
CA ILE A 201 -0.43 31.99 -18.42
C ILE A 201 -1.41 33.14 -18.18
N ALA A 202 -1.94 33.26 -16.96
CA ALA A 202 -2.86 34.34 -16.58
C ALA A 202 -2.20 35.73 -16.79
N LEU A 203 -0.94 35.87 -16.37
CA LEU A 203 -0.19 37.10 -16.57
C LEU A 203 0.07 37.41 -18.05
N ALA A 204 0.42 36.42 -18.85
CA ALA A 204 0.63 36.56 -20.28
C ALA A 204 -0.66 37.00 -21.01
N ARG A 205 -1.81 36.43 -20.61
CA ARG A 205 -3.12 36.83 -21.14
C ARG A 205 -3.49 38.26 -20.78
N GLN A 206 -3.25 38.67 -19.54
CA GLN A 206 -3.49 40.04 -19.09
C GLN A 206 -2.68 41.03 -19.93
N LYS A 207 -1.37 40.83 -20.10
CA LYS A 207 -0.50 41.66 -20.89
C LYS A 207 -0.93 41.71 -22.36
N SER A 208 -1.32 40.59 -22.93
CA SER A 208 -1.84 40.55 -24.32
C SER A 208 -3.13 41.35 -24.47
N GLY A 209 -4.02 41.27 -23.47
CA GLY A 209 -5.25 42.07 -23.44
C GLY A 209 -4.99 43.59 -23.34
N GLU A 210 -4.02 44.01 -22.52
CA GLU A 210 -3.60 45.39 -22.39
C GLU A 210 -3.06 45.95 -23.72
N VAL A 211 -2.16 45.20 -24.39
CA VAL A 211 -1.61 45.59 -25.70
C VAL A 211 -2.69 45.70 -26.77
N LEU A 212 -3.64 44.74 -26.78
CA LEU A 212 -4.78 44.81 -27.71
C LEU A 212 -5.68 46.03 -27.44
N GLY A 213 -5.88 46.37 -26.17
CA GLY A 213 -6.58 47.60 -25.76
C GLY A 213 -5.90 48.84 -26.30
N ASP A 214 -4.59 48.98 -26.09
CA ASP A 214 -3.78 50.11 -26.56
C ASP A 214 -3.81 50.22 -28.10
N ILE A 215 -3.73 49.11 -28.81
CA ILE A 215 -3.83 49.09 -30.30
C ILE A 215 -5.22 49.57 -30.75
N ASN A 216 -6.29 49.14 -30.12
CA ASN A 216 -7.64 49.57 -30.45
C ASN A 216 -7.85 51.05 -30.18
N GLU A 217 -7.32 51.61 -29.11
CA GLU A 217 -7.34 53.03 -28.82
C GLU A 217 -6.60 53.84 -29.90
N LEU A 218 -5.40 53.38 -30.28
CA LEU A 218 -4.64 53.97 -31.37
C LEU A 218 -5.40 53.95 -32.71
N LEU A 219 -6.01 52.81 -33.04
CA LEU A 219 -6.81 52.67 -34.26
C LEU A 219 -8.03 53.60 -34.26
N ASN A 220 -8.69 53.78 -33.13
CA ASN A 220 -9.80 54.68 -32.98
C ASN A 220 -9.34 56.18 -33.17
N TRP A 221 -8.23 56.53 -32.52
CA TRP A 221 -7.62 57.80 -32.66
C TRP A 221 -7.26 58.12 -34.15
N PHE A 222 -6.67 57.19 -34.87
CA PHE A 222 -6.38 57.32 -36.29
C PHE A 222 -7.65 57.55 -37.13
N ARG A 223 -8.74 56.85 -36.85
CA ARG A 223 -10.02 57.02 -37.52
C ARG A 223 -10.62 58.43 -37.28
N GLU A 224 -10.54 58.90 -36.06
CA GLU A 224 -11.00 60.26 -35.69
C GLU A 224 -10.20 61.38 -36.44
N VAL A 225 -8.88 61.24 -36.46
CA VAL A 225 -7.99 62.16 -37.19
C VAL A 225 -8.28 62.09 -38.67
N GLU A 226 -8.45 60.92 -39.26
CA GLU A 226 -8.77 60.73 -40.66
C GLU A 226 -10.12 61.43 -41.02
N GLN A 227 -11.13 61.29 -40.18
CA GLN A 227 -12.41 61.90 -40.33
C GLN A 227 -12.30 63.42 -40.24
N THR A 228 -11.57 63.96 -39.28
CA THR A 228 -11.34 65.39 -39.12
C THR A 228 -10.66 65.99 -40.34
N ILE A 229 -9.70 65.27 -40.93
CA ILE A 229 -9.03 65.72 -42.17
C ILE A 229 -9.98 65.74 -43.37
N ARG A 230 -10.89 64.78 -43.47
CA ARG A 230 -11.87 64.72 -44.57
C ARG A 230 -12.95 65.79 -44.48
N GLU A 231 -13.27 66.26 -43.28
CA GLU A 231 -14.29 67.25 -42.99
C GLU A 231 -13.73 68.70 -43.05
N ALA A 232 -12.41 68.91 -43.12
CA ALA A 232 -11.71 70.19 -43.27
C ALA A 232 -11.50 70.57 -44.74
#